data_8ff019fe44aafc2cdad4b704d3806b89
#
_entry.id   8ff019fe44aafc2cdad4b704d3806b89
#
_cell.length_a   1.000
_cell.length_b   1.000
_cell.length_c   1.000
_cell.angle_alpha   90.00
_cell.angle_beta   90.00
_cell.angle_gamma   90.00
#
_symmetry.space_group_name_H-M   'P 1'
#
loop_
_entity.id
_entity.type
_entity.pdbx_description
1 polymer ?
#
loop_
_entity_poly.entity_id
_entity_poly.type
_entity_poly.pdbx_seq_one_letter_code
_entity_poly.pdbx_strand_id
1 'polypeptide(L)'
;MTKRIVAIAFIFICTSVAWAILGATIFAHTYDSSSISSGKVESTWGAPQNQAPPSASFPKQVNKEAETVENGKIVKKTWTEDVPVELPLESSKINVDLDLEHRQKGLLWYSTYKVQFSGVYSFRNTTDKDQTVTFQLQFPTAQAIYDDLTFTVDGNAATVSNEKNLAKASVNVGAGKTAQLQVGYKSQGLNEWRYSFGGTEVAQVKDFDLQMTTNFKDIDFPENTLSPTEKHESDKGWDLRWSYKNLLSGYQIAMAMPEKLQPGPLAGRISLFAPVSLLFFFFLMLIITTMRGIDLHPMNYFFLAAAFFSFHLLLAYLVDHISIHASFAIASAVSVFLVVSYLRLVVGIRFASREAALAQFVYLVMFSYAFFLKGFTGLAITIGSVLTLFVVMQVTGRIRWAEKFAVKPPAETAATEMR
;
A
#
# COMPACT_ATOMS: atom_id res chain seq x y z
N MET A 1 -23.84 9.78 42.58
CA MET A 1 -23.22 8.94 41.55
C MET A 1 -23.48 9.46 40.13
N THR A 2 -24.69 9.87 39.78
CA THR A 2 -25.05 10.43 38.44
C THR A 2 -24.13 11.58 37.99
N LYS A 3 -23.88 12.57 38.86
CA LYS A 3 -22.97 13.69 38.56
C LYS A 3 -21.55 13.22 38.18
N ARG A 4 -21.05 12.17 38.82
CA ARG A 4 -19.74 11.57 38.52
C ARG A 4 -19.71 10.93 37.15
N ILE A 5 -20.75 10.14 36.79
CA ILE A 5 -20.84 9.49 35.46
C ILE A 5 -20.92 10.55 34.37
N VAL A 6 -21.72 11.60 34.57
CA VAL A 6 -21.84 12.74 33.60
C VAL A 6 -20.48 13.42 33.43
N ALA A 7 -19.74 13.67 34.51
CA ALA A 7 -18.42 14.29 34.44
C ALA A 7 -17.39 13.38 33.71
N ILE A 8 -17.41 12.06 33.95
CA ILE A 8 -16.53 11.10 33.24
C ILE A 8 -16.91 11.07 31.74
N ALA A 9 -18.20 11.05 31.40
CA ALA A 9 -18.66 11.10 30.01
C ALA A 9 -18.23 12.41 29.33
N PHE A 10 -18.33 13.53 30.02
CA PHE A 10 -17.84 14.81 29.48
C PHE A 10 -16.32 14.78 29.21
N ILE A 11 -15.52 14.29 30.17
CA ILE A 11 -14.08 14.15 30.00
C ILE A 11 -13.77 13.23 28.80
N PHE A 12 -14.50 12.10 28.67
CA PHE A 12 -14.34 11.19 27.52
C PHE A 12 -14.62 11.88 26.18
N ILE A 13 -15.69 12.66 26.07
CA ILE A 13 -16.02 13.38 24.84
C ILE A 13 -14.94 14.42 24.51
N CYS A 14 -14.53 15.25 25.48
CA CYS A 14 -13.49 16.26 25.28
C CYS A 14 -12.14 15.64 24.86
N THR A 15 -11.74 14.53 25.50
CA THR A 15 -10.50 13.86 25.16
C THR A 15 -10.60 13.15 23.80
N SER A 16 -11.75 12.60 23.42
CA SER A 16 -11.97 11.99 22.10
C SER A 16 -11.77 12.99 20.94
N VAL A 17 -12.14 14.27 21.15
CA VAL A 17 -11.85 15.33 20.17
C VAL A 17 -10.35 15.53 19.99
N ALA A 18 -9.55 15.47 21.07
CA ALA A 18 -8.09 15.58 20.98
C ALA A 18 -7.48 14.45 20.15
N TRP A 19 -8.00 13.20 20.27
CA TRP A 19 -7.57 12.09 19.42
C TRP A 19 -7.96 12.24 17.95
N ALA A 20 -9.15 12.79 17.67
CA ALA A 20 -9.57 13.08 16.30
C ALA A 20 -8.62 14.12 15.66
N ILE A 21 -8.25 15.16 16.39
CA ILE A 21 -7.29 16.17 15.93
C ILE A 21 -5.92 15.53 15.72
N LEU A 22 -5.41 14.75 16.68
CA LEU A 22 -4.11 14.07 16.54
C LEU A 22 -4.09 13.13 15.33
N GLY A 23 -5.11 12.28 15.17
CA GLY A 23 -5.21 11.36 14.04
C GLY A 23 -5.24 12.10 12.70
N ALA A 24 -6.04 13.17 12.60
CA ALA A 24 -6.11 14.00 11.40
C ALA A 24 -4.75 14.67 11.09
N THR A 25 -4.05 15.18 12.11
CA THR A 25 -2.72 15.79 11.95
C THR A 25 -1.70 14.78 11.46
N ILE A 26 -1.70 13.55 12.00
CA ILE A 26 -0.79 12.47 11.55
C ILE A 26 -1.06 12.13 10.08
N PHE A 27 -2.33 12.01 9.68
CA PHE A 27 -2.68 11.73 8.29
C PHE A 27 -2.28 12.87 7.36
N ALA A 28 -2.60 14.12 7.69
CA ALA A 28 -2.20 15.28 6.89
C ALA A 28 -0.69 15.33 6.69
N HIS A 29 0.09 15.22 7.76
CA HIS A 29 1.56 15.20 7.69
C HIS A 29 2.10 14.02 6.85
N THR A 30 1.47 12.85 6.94
CA THR A 30 1.87 11.68 6.17
C THR A 30 1.57 11.87 4.69
N TYR A 31 0.40 12.40 4.32
CA TYR A 31 0.02 12.62 2.92
C TYR A 31 0.87 13.71 2.26
N ASP A 32 1.13 14.83 2.94
CA ASP A 32 2.00 15.88 2.43
C ASP A 32 3.43 15.37 2.22
N SER A 33 3.95 14.60 3.18
CA SER A 33 5.26 13.98 3.07
C SER A 33 5.31 12.90 1.96
N SER A 34 4.20 12.18 1.74
CA SER A 34 4.10 11.12 0.72
C SER A 34 4.18 11.69 -0.68
N SER A 35 3.38 12.72 -0.99
CA SER A 35 3.34 13.31 -2.34
C SER A 35 4.68 13.90 -2.76
N ILE A 36 5.34 14.63 -1.85
CA ILE A 36 6.67 15.22 -2.10
C ILE A 36 7.75 14.13 -2.22
N SER A 37 7.69 13.11 -1.37
CA SER A 37 8.71 12.07 -1.32
C SER A 37 8.57 11.06 -2.45
N SER A 38 7.35 10.75 -2.91
CA SER A 38 7.11 9.86 -4.06
C SER A 38 7.77 10.41 -5.33
N GLY A 39 7.51 11.68 -5.67
CA GLY A 39 8.15 12.31 -6.82
C GLY A 39 9.69 12.36 -6.75
N LYS A 40 10.25 12.53 -5.54
CA LYS A 40 11.70 12.45 -5.33
C LYS A 40 12.25 11.03 -5.46
N VAL A 41 11.49 10.01 -5.07
CA VAL A 41 11.89 8.61 -5.25
C VAL A 41 11.79 8.23 -6.71
N GLU A 42 10.70 8.57 -7.40
CA GLU A 42 10.55 8.34 -8.84
C GLU A 42 11.68 8.97 -9.66
N SER A 43 12.05 10.22 -9.35
CA SER A 43 13.15 10.91 -10.05
C SER A 43 14.54 10.32 -9.80
N THR A 44 14.71 9.54 -8.73
CA THR A 44 16.01 8.97 -8.34
C THR A 44 16.12 7.49 -8.66
N TRP A 45 15.01 6.73 -8.57
CA TRP A 45 14.99 5.27 -8.68
C TRP A 45 14.17 4.75 -9.86
N GLY A 46 13.37 5.58 -10.51
CA GLY A 46 12.51 5.22 -11.61
C GLY A 46 11.03 5.15 -11.21
N ALA A 47 10.16 5.35 -12.19
CA ALA A 47 8.71 5.29 -12.09
C ALA A 47 8.18 3.85 -12.25
N PRO A 48 6.88 3.59 -12.03
CA PRO A 48 6.24 2.35 -12.47
C PRO A 48 6.48 2.09 -13.95
N GLN A 49 6.76 0.85 -14.31
CA GLN A 49 7.14 0.48 -15.66
C GLN A 49 6.03 -0.27 -16.38
N ASN A 50 5.77 0.11 -17.64
CA ASN A 50 4.84 -0.58 -18.52
C ASN A 50 5.53 -0.90 -19.85
N GLN A 51 5.98 -2.15 -20.03
CA GLN A 51 6.61 -2.62 -21.27
C GLN A 51 5.54 -3.06 -22.26
N ALA A 52 5.61 -2.51 -23.46
CA ALA A 52 4.86 -2.98 -24.62
C ALA A 52 5.74 -3.84 -25.54
N PRO A 53 5.16 -4.74 -26.36
CA PRO A 53 5.92 -5.44 -27.36
C PRO A 53 6.56 -4.45 -28.34
N PRO A 54 7.73 -4.79 -28.93
CA PRO A 54 8.28 -4.02 -30.03
C PRO A 54 7.37 -4.08 -31.25
N SER A 55 7.48 -3.09 -32.14
CA SER A 55 6.84 -3.08 -33.43
C SER A 55 7.87 -3.19 -34.57
N ALA A 56 7.43 -3.65 -35.72
CA ALA A 56 8.24 -3.70 -36.92
C ALA A 56 7.41 -3.18 -38.10
N SER A 57 7.96 -2.26 -38.88
CA SER A 57 7.27 -1.66 -40.02
C SER A 57 8.22 -1.39 -41.17
N PHE A 58 7.66 -1.32 -42.40
CA PHE A 58 8.39 -0.89 -43.57
C PHE A 58 7.64 0.25 -44.29
N PRO A 59 8.34 1.19 -44.95
CA PRO A 59 7.70 2.28 -45.70
C PRO A 59 7.07 1.77 -47.00
N LYS A 60 5.79 2.06 -47.21
CA LYS A 60 5.09 1.81 -48.44
C LYS A 60 4.73 3.15 -49.09
N GLN A 61 5.14 3.34 -50.32
CA GLN A 61 4.76 4.52 -51.11
C GLN A 61 3.31 4.48 -51.47
N VAL A 62 2.58 5.51 -51.06
CA VAL A 62 1.14 5.69 -51.40
C VAL A 62 0.96 7.06 -52.05
N ASN A 63 0.32 7.06 -53.21
CA ASN A 63 -0.06 8.31 -53.84
C ASN A 63 -1.28 8.90 -53.13
N LYS A 64 -1.15 10.10 -52.60
CA LYS A 64 -2.25 10.86 -52.02
C LYS A 64 -2.68 11.98 -52.98
N GLU A 65 -3.98 12.21 -53.07
CA GLU A 65 -4.56 13.28 -53.83
C GLU A 65 -5.31 14.22 -52.88
N ALA A 66 -5.12 15.52 -53.03
CA ALA A 66 -5.95 16.52 -52.37
C ALA A 66 -6.42 17.56 -53.36
N GLU A 67 -7.67 17.97 -53.28
CA GLU A 67 -8.23 19.07 -54.02
C GLU A 67 -7.96 20.38 -53.27
N THR A 68 -7.23 21.28 -53.91
CA THR A 68 -6.92 22.60 -53.35
C THR A 68 -7.51 23.66 -54.29
N VAL A 69 -8.12 24.70 -53.74
CA VAL A 69 -8.67 25.82 -54.56
C VAL A 69 -7.55 26.85 -54.69
N GLU A 70 -6.97 26.93 -55.88
CA GLU A 70 -6.01 27.99 -56.26
C GLU A 70 -6.68 28.91 -57.32
N ASN A 71 -6.74 30.20 -57.03
CA ASN A 71 -7.36 31.23 -57.90
C ASN A 71 -8.79 30.91 -58.34
N GLY A 72 -9.62 30.34 -57.43
CA GLY A 72 -11.01 30.01 -57.72
C GLY A 72 -11.22 28.78 -58.62
N LYS A 73 -10.17 28.03 -58.95
CA LYS A 73 -10.23 26.75 -59.67
C LYS A 73 -9.79 25.61 -58.76
N ILE A 74 -10.52 24.50 -58.83
CA ILE A 74 -10.12 23.27 -58.12
C ILE A 74 -8.93 22.65 -58.87
N VAL A 75 -7.80 22.59 -58.20
CA VAL A 75 -6.57 21.95 -58.68
C VAL A 75 -6.34 20.68 -57.88
N LYS A 76 -6.23 19.53 -58.54
CA LYS A 76 -5.84 18.25 -57.92
C LYS A 76 -4.33 18.22 -57.77
N LYS A 77 -3.86 18.14 -56.56
CA LYS A 77 -2.43 18.01 -56.22
C LYS A 77 -2.18 16.57 -55.80
N THR A 78 -1.33 15.87 -56.53
CA THR A 78 -0.93 14.49 -56.25
C THR A 78 0.50 14.52 -55.68
N TRP A 79 0.73 13.85 -54.56
CA TRP A 79 2.08 13.64 -54.01
C TRP A 79 2.22 12.21 -53.50
N THR A 80 3.45 11.71 -53.46
CA THR A 80 3.77 10.39 -52.93
C THR A 80 4.22 10.56 -51.48
N GLU A 81 3.65 9.76 -50.59
CA GLU A 81 3.99 9.75 -49.17
C GLU A 81 4.36 8.32 -48.71
N ASP A 82 5.42 8.19 -47.93
CA ASP A 82 5.78 6.92 -47.33
C ASP A 82 4.92 6.66 -46.08
N VAL A 83 4.04 5.67 -46.16
CA VAL A 83 3.16 5.26 -45.05
C VAL A 83 3.76 3.99 -44.41
N PRO A 84 4.01 3.96 -43.09
CA PRO A 84 4.49 2.77 -42.42
C PRO A 84 3.43 1.66 -42.46
N VAL A 85 3.81 0.49 -42.92
CA VAL A 85 2.99 -0.73 -42.87
C VAL A 85 3.60 -1.67 -41.83
N GLU A 86 2.80 -2.04 -40.84
CA GLU A 86 3.25 -2.91 -39.76
C GLU A 86 3.34 -4.37 -40.21
N LEU A 87 4.38 -5.05 -39.73
CA LEU A 87 4.54 -6.49 -39.87
C LEU A 87 3.82 -7.21 -38.71
N PRO A 88 3.17 -8.35 -38.99
CA PRO A 88 2.53 -9.13 -37.94
C PRO A 88 3.58 -9.72 -36.98
N LEU A 89 3.30 -9.58 -35.68
CA LEU A 89 4.02 -10.25 -34.62
C LEU A 89 3.49 -11.69 -34.50
N GLU A 90 4.33 -12.67 -34.83
CA GLU A 90 3.93 -14.09 -34.89
C GLU A 90 4.20 -14.82 -33.57
N SER A 91 5.24 -14.43 -32.81
CA SER A 91 5.55 -15.02 -31.51
C SER A 91 6.28 -14.05 -30.59
N SER A 92 6.11 -14.26 -29.27
CA SER A 92 6.79 -13.51 -28.20
C SER A 92 7.25 -14.45 -27.12
N LYS A 93 8.55 -14.50 -26.83
CA LYS A 93 9.13 -15.24 -25.70
C LYS A 93 9.87 -14.27 -24.80
N ILE A 94 9.42 -14.15 -23.56
CA ILE A 94 9.83 -13.06 -22.66
C ILE A 94 10.25 -13.65 -21.32
N ASN A 95 11.37 -13.15 -20.78
CA ASN A 95 11.81 -13.44 -19.43
C ASN A 95 11.95 -12.13 -18.66
N VAL A 96 11.44 -12.14 -17.42
CA VAL A 96 11.44 -10.99 -16.52
C VAL A 96 11.90 -11.45 -15.15
N ASP A 97 12.99 -10.90 -14.65
CA ASP A 97 13.44 -11.13 -13.29
C ASP A 97 13.19 -9.87 -12.47
N LEU A 98 12.42 -9.99 -11.40
CA LEU A 98 12.06 -8.90 -10.49
C LEU A 98 12.76 -9.09 -9.15
N ASP A 99 13.64 -8.16 -8.82
CA ASP A 99 14.39 -8.13 -7.56
C ASP A 99 13.92 -6.95 -6.71
N LEU A 100 13.08 -7.24 -5.70
CA LEU A 100 12.48 -6.26 -4.81
C LEU A 100 13.51 -5.74 -3.81
N GLU A 101 13.67 -4.43 -3.77
CA GLU A 101 14.44 -3.71 -2.76
C GLU A 101 13.55 -2.67 -2.09
N HIS A 102 13.26 -2.82 -0.79
CA HIS A 102 12.56 -1.77 -0.08
C HIS A 102 13.51 -0.64 0.31
N ARG A 103 13.12 0.59 0.02
CA ARG A 103 13.87 1.80 0.37
C ARG A 103 13.05 2.71 1.24
N GLN A 104 13.69 3.24 2.28
CA GLN A 104 13.08 4.22 3.16
C GLN A 104 13.51 5.63 2.75
N LYS A 105 12.55 6.54 2.65
CA LYS A 105 12.80 7.98 2.51
C LYS A 105 11.85 8.74 3.45
N GLY A 106 12.45 9.41 4.43
CA GLY A 106 11.68 9.95 5.55
C GLY A 106 10.95 8.85 6.31
N LEU A 107 9.66 9.03 6.55
CA LEU A 107 8.78 8.11 7.30
C LEU A 107 8.20 6.97 6.46
N LEU A 108 8.43 6.97 5.16
CA LEU A 108 7.74 6.08 4.23
C LEU A 108 8.71 5.08 3.63
N TRP A 109 8.20 3.85 3.48
CA TRP A 109 8.84 2.79 2.74
C TRP A 109 8.29 2.76 1.32
N TYR A 110 9.19 2.61 0.37
CA TYR A 110 8.88 2.49 -1.05
C TYR A 110 9.30 1.12 -1.55
N SER A 111 8.42 0.49 -2.31
CA SER A 111 8.68 -0.80 -2.94
C SER A 111 9.37 -0.58 -4.26
N THR A 112 10.68 -0.33 -4.21
CA THR A 112 11.54 -0.23 -5.40
C THR A 112 11.96 -1.62 -5.85
N TYR A 113 12.22 -1.77 -7.14
CA TYR A 113 12.68 -3.04 -7.71
C TYR A 113 13.73 -2.81 -8.80
N LYS A 114 14.58 -3.81 -9.00
CA LYS A 114 15.36 -3.97 -10.20
C LYS A 114 14.66 -4.95 -11.12
N VAL A 115 14.65 -4.68 -12.41
CA VAL A 115 14.13 -5.58 -13.42
C VAL A 115 15.23 -5.93 -14.43
N GLN A 116 15.36 -7.22 -14.71
CA GLN A 116 16.09 -7.70 -15.88
C GLN A 116 15.06 -8.23 -16.87
N PHE A 117 14.95 -7.54 -18.00
CA PHE A 117 14.04 -7.88 -19.07
C PHE A 117 14.79 -8.45 -20.24
N SER A 118 14.28 -9.54 -20.83
CA SER A 118 14.71 -10.05 -22.12
C SER A 118 13.54 -10.59 -22.90
N GLY A 119 13.49 -10.31 -24.19
CA GLY A 119 12.42 -10.74 -25.07
C GLY A 119 12.92 -11.12 -26.46
N VAL A 120 12.38 -12.20 -27.02
CA VAL A 120 12.59 -12.65 -28.38
C VAL A 120 11.24 -12.59 -29.13
N TYR A 121 11.20 -11.80 -30.19
CA TYR A 121 10.00 -11.51 -30.96
C TYR A 121 10.18 -11.89 -32.42
N SER A 122 9.22 -12.58 -33.02
CA SER A 122 9.26 -12.99 -34.43
C SER A 122 8.30 -12.20 -35.27
N PHE A 123 8.81 -11.51 -36.30
CA PHE A 123 8.04 -10.73 -37.24
C PHE A 123 8.15 -11.31 -38.66
N ARG A 124 7.04 -11.43 -39.36
CA ARG A 124 7.02 -12.01 -40.70
C ARG A 124 6.83 -10.97 -41.77
N ASN A 125 7.74 -10.91 -42.74
CA ASN A 125 7.53 -10.15 -43.97
C ASN A 125 6.52 -10.91 -44.87
N THR A 126 5.29 -10.45 -44.89
CA THR A 126 4.21 -11.07 -45.65
C THR A 126 4.16 -10.63 -47.11
N THR A 127 5.11 -9.77 -47.51
CA THR A 127 5.20 -9.31 -48.91
C THR A 127 6.02 -10.25 -49.79
N ASP A 128 5.87 -10.10 -51.09
CA ASP A 128 6.61 -10.85 -52.13
C ASP A 128 7.97 -10.23 -52.47
N LYS A 129 8.39 -9.19 -51.75
CA LYS A 129 9.64 -8.44 -51.96
C LYS A 129 10.44 -8.30 -50.68
N ASP A 130 11.73 -8.15 -50.85
CA ASP A 130 12.62 -7.75 -49.75
C ASP A 130 12.24 -6.36 -49.27
N GLN A 131 12.19 -6.16 -47.95
CA GLN A 131 11.79 -4.90 -47.33
C GLN A 131 12.85 -4.45 -46.35
N THR A 132 13.15 -3.14 -46.34
CA THR A 132 13.90 -2.53 -45.24
C THR A 132 12.92 -2.28 -44.09
N VAL A 133 12.99 -3.16 -43.10
CA VAL A 133 12.12 -3.17 -41.92
C VAL A 133 12.76 -2.38 -40.80
N THR A 134 12.02 -1.44 -40.24
CA THR A 134 12.41 -0.69 -39.03
C THR A 134 11.76 -1.32 -37.82
N PHE A 135 12.59 -1.91 -36.95
CA PHE A 135 12.19 -2.42 -35.66
C PHE A 135 12.24 -1.31 -34.63
N GLN A 136 11.24 -1.22 -33.76
CA GLN A 136 11.11 -0.18 -32.74
C GLN A 136 10.76 -0.81 -31.40
N LEU A 137 11.52 -0.49 -30.37
CA LEU A 137 11.21 -0.80 -28.97
C LEU A 137 10.94 0.49 -28.23
N GLN A 138 9.74 0.61 -27.66
CA GLN A 138 9.43 1.68 -26.73
C GLN A 138 9.86 1.26 -25.33
N PHE A 139 10.68 2.08 -24.67
CA PHE A 139 11.05 1.84 -23.28
C PHE A 139 9.84 2.08 -22.36
N PRO A 140 9.72 1.32 -21.25
CA PRO A 140 8.56 1.35 -20.35
C PRO A 140 8.23 2.73 -19.78
N THR A 141 9.22 3.54 -19.52
CA THR A 141 9.09 4.91 -19.01
C THR A 141 10.28 5.77 -19.44
N ALA A 142 10.06 7.07 -19.59
CA ALA A 142 11.15 8.02 -19.86
C ALA A 142 11.96 8.35 -18.59
N GLN A 143 11.40 8.08 -17.41
CA GLN A 143 12.00 8.38 -16.11
C GLN A 143 12.63 7.11 -15.49
N ALA A 144 13.55 6.48 -16.21
CA ALA A 144 14.30 5.33 -15.72
C ALA A 144 15.68 5.27 -16.36
N ILE A 145 16.55 4.45 -15.77
CA ILE A 145 17.84 4.09 -16.32
C ILE A 145 17.68 2.75 -17.03
N TYR A 146 18.24 2.64 -18.23
CA TYR A 146 18.30 1.40 -19.00
C TYR A 146 19.76 1.04 -19.23
N ASP A 147 20.22 -0.03 -18.63
CA ASP A 147 21.60 -0.54 -18.70
C ASP A 147 21.63 -1.90 -19.42
N ASP A 148 22.80 -2.27 -19.92
CA ASP A 148 23.03 -3.52 -20.65
C ASP A 148 22.05 -3.74 -21.84
N LEU A 149 21.75 -2.64 -22.58
CA LEU A 149 20.81 -2.71 -23.70
C LEU A 149 21.32 -3.66 -24.79
N THR A 150 20.58 -4.71 -25.02
CA THR A 150 20.77 -5.65 -26.13
C THR A 150 19.70 -5.43 -27.18
N PHE A 151 20.08 -5.27 -28.45
CA PHE A 151 19.18 -5.13 -29.57
C PHE A 151 19.80 -5.83 -30.80
N THR A 152 19.34 -7.03 -31.08
CA THR A 152 19.86 -7.83 -32.19
C THR A 152 18.75 -8.31 -33.10
N VAL A 153 19.02 -8.38 -34.40
CA VAL A 153 18.11 -8.92 -35.41
C VAL A 153 18.80 -10.11 -36.08
N ASP A 154 18.16 -11.27 -36.03
CA ASP A 154 18.68 -12.54 -36.54
C ASP A 154 20.09 -12.85 -35.99
N GLY A 155 20.33 -12.54 -34.71
CA GLY A 155 21.59 -12.75 -34.00
C GLY A 155 22.67 -11.71 -34.26
N ASN A 156 22.45 -10.76 -35.16
CA ASN A 156 23.40 -9.69 -35.47
C ASN A 156 23.06 -8.42 -34.70
N ALA A 157 24.08 -7.80 -34.07
CA ALA A 157 23.91 -6.51 -33.39
C ALA A 157 23.45 -5.44 -34.40
N ALA A 158 22.33 -4.81 -34.16
CA ALA A 158 21.82 -3.75 -35.00
C ALA A 158 22.30 -2.37 -34.48
N THR A 159 22.59 -1.45 -35.42
CA THR A 159 22.89 -0.08 -35.04
C THR A 159 21.63 0.60 -34.56
N VAL A 160 21.57 0.88 -33.24
CA VAL A 160 20.42 1.46 -32.60
C VAL A 160 20.51 2.98 -32.58
N SER A 161 19.48 3.65 -33.10
CA SER A 161 19.27 5.09 -32.88
C SER A 161 18.29 5.28 -31.71
N ASN A 162 18.65 6.15 -30.77
CA ASN A 162 17.78 6.51 -29.65
C ASN A 162 17.09 7.84 -29.91
N GLU A 163 15.78 7.82 -30.02
CA GLU A 163 14.94 9.01 -30.18
C GLU A 163 13.78 8.97 -29.17
N LYS A 164 13.70 9.95 -28.30
CA LYS A 164 12.53 10.19 -27.44
C LYS A 164 11.97 8.91 -26.77
N ASN A 165 12.73 8.12 -26.07
CA ASN A 165 12.29 6.89 -25.41
C ASN A 165 11.99 5.70 -26.37
N LEU A 166 12.54 5.74 -27.60
CA LEU A 166 12.44 4.69 -28.60
C LEU A 166 13.83 4.24 -29.02
N ALA A 167 14.07 2.93 -29.00
CA ALA A 167 15.20 2.29 -29.66
C ALA A 167 14.77 1.81 -31.05
N LYS A 168 15.45 2.23 -32.11
CA LYS A 168 15.12 1.91 -33.50
C LYS A 168 16.31 1.31 -34.22
N ALA A 169 16.07 0.30 -35.04
CA ALA A 169 17.05 -0.22 -35.98
C ALA A 169 16.39 -0.68 -37.27
N SER A 170 17.03 -0.45 -38.41
CA SER A 170 16.53 -0.86 -39.71
C SER A 170 17.39 -1.97 -40.31
N VAL A 171 16.75 -3.06 -40.73
CA VAL A 171 17.42 -4.23 -41.28
C VAL A 171 16.63 -4.74 -42.53
N ASN A 172 17.33 -5.27 -43.51
CA ASN A 172 16.68 -5.82 -44.69
C ASN A 172 16.13 -7.24 -44.39
N VAL A 173 14.83 -7.44 -44.63
CA VAL A 173 14.13 -8.74 -44.39
C VAL A 173 13.61 -9.26 -45.73
N GLY A 174 14.07 -10.44 -46.15
CA GLY A 174 13.70 -11.06 -47.40
C GLY A 174 12.19 -11.34 -47.56
N ALA A 175 11.74 -11.46 -48.80
CA ALA A 175 10.35 -11.77 -49.12
C ALA A 175 9.86 -13.07 -48.47
N GLY A 176 8.72 -13.01 -47.76
CA GLY A 176 8.13 -14.16 -47.05
C GLY A 176 8.94 -14.68 -45.85
N LYS A 177 10.07 -14.08 -45.53
CA LYS A 177 10.95 -14.50 -44.39
C LYS A 177 10.45 -13.95 -43.06
N THR A 178 10.82 -14.65 -41.99
CA THR A 178 10.61 -14.22 -40.59
C THR A 178 11.93 -13.70 -40.05
N ALA A 179 11.90 -12.51 -39.46
CA ALA A 179 13.02 -11.93 -38.74
C ALA A 179 12.80 -12.06 -37.23
N GLN A 180 13.87 -12.36 -36.49
CA GLN A 180 13.86 -12.52 -35.04
C GLN A 180 14.54 -11.32 -34.39
N LEU A 181 13.75 -10.51 -33.68
CA LEU A 181 14.24 -9.41 -32.88
C LEU A 181 14.47 -9.90 -31.43
N GLN A 182 15.69 -9.79 -30.94
CA GLN A 182 16.01 -10.01 -29.53
C GLN A 182 16.34 -8.68 -28.88
N VAL A 183 15.66 -8.39 -27.77
CA VAL A 183 15.87 -7.19 -26.95
C VAL A 183 16.11 -7.59 -25.51
N GLY A 184 16.90 -6.79 -24.79
CA GLY A 184 17.12 -6.99 -23.37
C GLY A 184 17.68 -5.72 -22.72
N TYR A 185 17.37 -5.52 -21.46
CA TYR A 185 17.90 -4.42 -20.65
C TYR A 185 17.76 -4.72 -19.16
N LYS A 186 18.53 -4.01 -18.35
CA LYS A 186 18.35 -3.89 -16.91
C LYS A 186 17.81 -2.51 -16.58
N SER A 187 16.87 -2.43 -15.65
CA SER A 187 16.26 -1.17 -15.25
C SER A 187 15.84 -1.20 -13.78
N GLN A 188 15.35 -0.07 -13.29
CA GLN A 188 14.84 0.11 -11.93
C GLN A 188 13.47 0.77 -11.99
N GLY A 189 12.57 0.34 -11.10
CA GLY A 189 11.22 0.86 -11.06
C GLY A 189 10.65 0.94 -9.65
N LEU A 190 9.39 1.36 -9.56
CA LEU A 190 8.68 1.61 -8.31
C LEU A 190 7.28 1.00 -8.37
N ASN A 191 6.86 0.36 -7.29
CA ASN A 191 5.51 -0.13 -6.97
C ASN A 191 4.96 -1.23 -7.88
N GLU A 192 5.07 -1.10 -9.20
CA GLU A 192 4.44 -2.02 -10.15
C GLU A 192 5.30 -2.20 -11.40
N TRP A 193 5.37 -3.42 -11.92
CA TRP A 193 5.86 -3.73 -13.26
C TRP A 193 4.73 -4.33 -14.08
N ARG A 194 4.57 -3.87 -15.34
CA ARG A 194 3.48 -4.25 -16.22
C ARG A 194 4.00 -4.60 -17.61
N TYR A 195 3.34 -5.57 -18.25
CA TYR A 195 3.49 -5.88 -19.67
C TYR A 195 2.13 -5.74 -20.35
N SER A 196 2.03 -4.77 -21.27
CA SER A 196 0.84 -4.55 -22.11
C SER A 196 1.00 -5.26 -23.44
N PHE A 197 -0.09 -5.79 -24.00
CA PHE A 197 -0.05 -6.44 -25.32
C PHE A 197 -0.08 -5.46 -26.49
N GLY A 198 -0.06 -4.15 -26.21
CA GLY A 198 -0.17 -3.08 -27.18
C GLY A 198 -1.62 -2.59 -27.38
N GLY A 199 -1.77 -1.31 -27.70
CA GLY A 199 -3.07 -0.68 -27.92
C GLY A 199 -3.91 -0.43 -26.66
N THR A 200 -5.05 0.28 -26.86
CA THR A 200 -6.06 0.56 -25.81
C THR A 200 -7.25 -0.40 -25.89
N GLU A 201 -7.27 -1.28 -26.88
CA GLU A 201 -8.36 -2.21 -27.18
C GLU A 201 -7.91 -3.66 -27.01
N VAL A 202 -8.81 -4.59 -27.34
CA VAL A 202 -8.51 -6.03 -27.31
C VAL A 202 -7.43 -6.36 -28.34
N ALA A 203 -6.30 -6.85 -27.85
CA ALA A 203 -5.19 -7.30 -28.70
C ALA A 203 -5.27 -8.79 -29.00
N GLN A 204 -4.91 -9.18 -30.21
CA GLN A 204 -4.68 -10.58 -30.57
C GLN A 204 -3.19 -10.91 -30.42
N VAL A 205 -2.88 -11.90 -29.60
CA VAL A 205 -1.51 -12.34 -29.29
C VAL A 205 -1.35 -13.79 -29.69
N LYS A 206 -0.30 -14.08 -30.47
CA LYS A 206 0.01 -15.44 -30.97
C LYS A 206 1.30 -15.95 -30.35
N ASP A 207 1.34 -17.23 -30.06
CA ASP A 207 2.52 -17.95 -29.52
C ASP A 207 3.27 -17.12 -28.49
N PHE A 208 2.55 -16.76 -27.44
CA PHE A 208 3.03 -15.91 -26.34
C PHE A 208 3.50 -16.79 -25.18
N ASP A 209 4.69 -16.55 -24.70
CA ASP A 209 5.25 -17.17 -23.49
C ASP A 209 6.00 -16.10 -22.69
N LEU A 210 5.54 -15.80 -21.48
CA LEU A 210 6.21 -14.92 -20.54
C LEU A 210 6.52 -15.71 -19.27
N GLN A 211 7.78 -15.70 -18.88
CA GLN A 211 8.25 -16.22 -17.59
C GLN A 211 8.66 -15.04 -16.71
N MET A 212 8.23 -15.07 -15.46
CA MET A 212 8.57 -14.06 -14.47
C MET A 212 9.08 -14.73 -13.21
N THR A 213 10.28 -14.35 -12.77
CA THR A 213 10.85 -14.78 -11.49
C THR A 213 10.83 -13.63 -10.50
N THR A 214 10.57 -13.94 -9.22
CA THR A 214 10.58 -12.95 -8.14
C THR A 214 11.46 -13.41 -6.99
N ASN A 215 12.05 -12.46 -6.25
CA ASN A 215 12.77 -12.72 -5.00
C ASN A 215 11.89 -12.50 -3.75
N PHE A 216 10.57 -12.42 -3.93
CA PHE A 216 9.59 -12.20 -2.88
C PHE A 216 8.41 -13.16 -3.02
N LYS A 217 7.78 -13.51 -1.86
CA LYS A 217 6.67 -14.48 -1.78
C LYS A 217 5.29 -13.85 -1.70
N ASP A 218 5.20 -12.62 -1.23
CA ASP A 218 3.92 -11.88 -1.13
C ASP A 218 3.62 -11.27 -2.52
N ILE A 219 2.93 -12.04 -3.38
CA ILE A 219 2.59 -11.63 -4.75
C ILE A 219 1.15 -11.14 -4.82
N ASP A 220 0.94 -10.04 -5.54
CA ASP A 220 -0.38 -9.50 -5.83
C ASP A 220 -0.48 -9.11 -7.32
N PHE A 221 -1.63 -9.43 -7.91
CA PHE A 221 -1.94 -9.11 -9.30
C PHE A 221 -2.95 -7.97 -9.33
N PRO A 222 -2.56 -6.79 -9.84
CA PRO A 222 -3.46 -5.65 -9.94
C PRO A 222 -4.74 -5.95 -10.72
N GLU A 223 -5.76 -5.12 -10.55
CA GLU A 223 -7.00 -5.23 -11.31
C GLU A 223 -6.75 -5.17 -12.83
N ASN A 224 -7.60 -5.85 -13.59
CA ASN A 224 -7.52 -5.96 -15.05
C ASN A 224 -6.24 -6.63 -15.56
N THR A 225 -5.72 -7.60 -14.81
CA THR A 225 -4.55 -8.38 -15.21
C THR A 225 -4.86 -9.87 -15.33
N LEU A 226 -4.06 -10.56 -16.13
CA LEU A 226 -4.15 -12.01 -16.33
C LEU A 226 -3.40 -12.73 -15.20
N SER A 227 -4.04 -13.68 -14.58
CA SER A 227 -3.36 -14.64 -13.68
C SER A 227 -2.42 -15.55 -14.46
N PRO A 228 -1.27 -15.96 -13.91
CA PRO A 228 -0.37 -16.90 -14.58
C PRO A 228 -1.03 -18.26 -14.83
N THR A 229 -0.67 -18.89 -15.94
CA THR A 229 -1.11 -20.26 -16.30
C THR A 229 -0.45 -21.31 -15.41
N GLU A 230 0.79 -21.04 -14.97
CA GLU A 230 1.57 -21.91 -14.08
C GLU A 230 2.22 -21.07 -12.98
N LYS A 231 2.25 -21.61 -11.74
CA LYS A 231 2.88 -20.99 -10.57
C LYS A 231 3.71 -22.05 -9.85
N HIS A 232 4.98 -21.77 -9.66
CA HIS A 232 5.88 -22.61 -8.87
C HIS A 232 6.54 -21.76 -7.79
N GLU A 233 6.37 -22.15 -6.53
CA GLU A 233 7.05 -21.49 -5.42
C GLU A 233 8.52 -21.95 -5.38
N SER A 234 9.43 -20.99 -5.31
CA SER A 234 10.87 -21.23 -5.13
C SER A 234 11.29 -20.86 -3.69
N ASP A 235 12.52 -21.17 -3.31
CA ASP A 235 13.04 -20.83 -1.98
C ASP A 235 12.97 -19.34 -1.68
N LYS A 236 13.19 -18.49 -2.69
CA LYS A 236 13.26 -17.03 -2.55
C LYS A 236 11.98 -16.29 -2.94
N GLY A 237 11.15 -16.86 -3.81
CA GLY A 237 9.98 -16.21 -4.37
C GLY A 237 9.14 -17.13 -5.25
N TRP A 238 8.81 -16.70 -6.46
CA TRP A 238 7.95 -17.41 -7.39
C TRP A 238 8.55 -17.46 -8.78
N ASP A 239 8.29 -18.58 -9.47
CA ASP A 239 8.44 -18.76 -10.91
C ASP A 239 7.03 -18.82 -11.51
N LEU A 240 6.66 -17.79 -12.27
CA LEU A 240 5.33 -17.57 -12.83
C LEU A 240 5.40 -17.65 -14.35
N ARG A 241 4.41 -18.29 -14.99
CA ARG A 241 4.38 -18.42 -16.44
C ARG A 241 3.02 -18.06 -17.00
N TRP A 242 3.00 -17.34 -18.11
CA TRP A 242 1.83 -17.04 -18.95
C TRP A 242 2.11 -17.58 -20.34
N SER A 243 1.40 -18.64 -20.74
CA SER A 243 1.59 -19.30 -22.02
C SER A 243 0.27 -19.38 -22.79
N TYR A 244 0.21 -18.77 -23.97
CA TYR A 244 -0.96 -18.70 -24.81
C TYR A 244 -0.62 -18.93 -26.29
N LYS A 245 -1.33 -19.84 -26.97
CA LYS A 245 -1.17 -20.05 -28.41
C LYS A 245 -1.85 -18.98 -29.26
N ASN A 246 -3.06 -18.59 -28.86
CA ASN A 246 -3.84 -17.55 -29.51
C ASN A 246 -4.77 -16.93 -28.46
N LEU A 247 -4.44 -15.73 -28.01
CA LEU A 247 -5.15 -15.01 -26.99
C LEU A 247 -5.78 -13.74 -27.59
N LEU A 248 -7.06 -13.51 -27.28
CA LEU A 248 -7.72 -12.23 -27.45
C LEU A 248 -7.98 -11.66 -26.06
N SER A 249 -7.35 -10.55 -25.72
CA SER A 249 -7.46 -10.00 -24.36
C SER A 249 -7.33 -8.47 -24.35
N GLY A 250 -8.17 -7.83 -23.54
CA GLY A 250 -7.99 -6.45 -23.10
C GLY A 250 -7.24 -6.34 -21.78
N TYR A 251 -6.92 -7.49 -21.13
CA TYR A 251 -6.15 -7.53 -19.90
C TYR A 251 -4.65 -7.57 -20.17
N GLN A 252 -3.88 -7.16 -19.17
CA GLN A 252 -2.42 -7.09 -19.21
C GLN A 252 -1.82 -8.08 -18.22
N ILE A 253 -0.51 -8.25 -18.23
CA ILE A 253 0.21 -8.97 -17.18
C ILE A 253 0.84 -7.90 -16.27
N ALA A 254 0.67 -8.01 -14.97
CA ALA A 254 1.33 -7.12 -14.04
C ALA A 254 1.62 -7.79 -12.70
N MET A 255 2.61 -7.25 -12.00
CA MET A 255 3.01 -7.62 -10.65
C MET A 255 3.08 -6.36 -9.80
N ALA A 256 2.29 -6.32 -8.72
CA ALA A 256 2.40 -5.31 -7.69
C ALA A 256 3.51 -5.71 -6.71
N MET A 257 4.38 -4.77 -6.40
CA MET A 257 5.46 -5.00 -5.44
C MET A 257 4.92 -4.98 -4.01
N PRO A 258 5.29 -5.94 -3.14
CA PRO A 258 4.85 -5.96 -1.76
C PRO A 258 5.18 -4.67 -1.02
N GLU A 259 4.22 -4.17 -0.26
CA GLU A 259 4.41 -2.98 0.56
C GLU A 259 4.82 -3.33 1.98
N LYS A 260 5.83 -2.63 2.52
CA LYS A 260 6.11 -2.65 3.96
C LYS A 260 5.06 -1.88 4.74
N LEU A 261 4.96 -2.24 6.02
CA LEU A 261 4.10 -1.53 6.96
C LEU A 261 4.54 -0.06 7.06
N GLN A 262 3.61 0.84 6.72
CA GLN A 262 3.86 2.28 6.74
C GLN A 262 3.66 2.84 8.15
N PRO A 263 4.69 3.38 8.82
CA PRO A 263 4.62 3.82 10.21
C PRO A 263 3.60 4.93 10.45
N GLY A 264 3.59 5.98 9.62
CA GLY A 264 2.70 7.12 9.75
C GLY A 264 1.22 6.76 9.66
N PRO A 265 0.74 6.14 8.56
CA PRO A 265 -0.65 5.69 8.44
C PRO A 265 -1.08 4.72 9.54
N LEU A 266 -0.18 3.87 10.03
CA LEU A 266 -0.49 2.96 11.13
C LEU A 266 -0.71 3.71 12.44
N ALA A 267 0.20 4.62 12.82
CA ALA A 267 0.07 5.47 14.00
C ALA A 267 -1.20 6.33 13.93
N GLY A 268 -1.53 6.86 12.75
CA GLY A 268 -2.77 7.60 12.51
C GLY A 268 -4.02 6.77 12.75
N ARG A 269 -4.07 5.54 12.22
CA ARG A 269 -5.19 4.60 12.44
C ARG A 269 -5.33 4.23 13.92
N ILE A 270 -4.25 3.87 14.59
CA ILE A 270 -4.24 3.57 16.03
C ILE A 270 -4.81 4.75 16.82
N SER A 271 -4.39 5.98 16.49
CA SER A 271 -4.85 7.19 17.19
C SER A 271 -6.33 7.50 16.95
N LEU A 272 -6.84 7.31 15.72
CA LEU A 272 -8.25 7.53 15.41
C LEU A 272 -9.19 6.56 16.14
N PHE A 273 -8.77 5.32 16.34
CA PHE A 273 -9.56 4.32 17.06
C PHE A 273 -9.35 4.32 18.57
N ALA A 274 -8.43 5.14 19.08
CA ALA A 274 -8.16 5.27 20.51
C ALA A 274 -9.38 5.57 21.39
N PRO A 275 -10.37 6.40 20.99
CA PRO A 275 -11.57 6.63 21.79
C PRO A 275 -12.35 5.36 22.12
N VAL A 276 -12.40 4.38 21.20
CA VAL A 276 -13.06 3.09 21.46
C VAL A 276 -12.35 2.34 22.58
N SER A 277 -11.07 2.27 22.52
CA SER A 277 -10.20 1.64 23.51
C SER A 277 -10.30 2.34 24.88
N LEU A 278 -10.30 3.69 24.90
CA LEU A 278 -10.47 4.48 26.11
C LEU A 278 -11.87 4.26 26.73
N LEU A 279 -12.92 4.12 25.92
CA LEU A 279 -14.27 3.83 26.40
C LEU A 279 -14.29 2.54 27.22
N PHE A 280 -13.74 1.47 26.67
CA PHE A 280 -13.65 0.17 27.37
C PHE A 280 -12.79 0.28 28.65
N PHE A 281 -11.67 0.98 28.57
CA PHE A 281 -10.83 1.23 29.74
C PHE A 281 -11.57 1.98 30.85
N PHE A 282 -12.23 3.08 30.54
CA PHE A 282 -13.02 3.86 31.50
C PHE A 282 -14.17 3.06 32.07
N PHE A 283 -14.87 2.31 31.23
CA PHE A 283 -15.98 1.45 31.65
C PHE A 283 -15.51 0.38 32.62
N LEU A 284 -14.41 -0.32 32.31
CA LEU A 284 -13.83 -1.32 33.21
C LEU A 284 -13.35 -0.69 34.53
N MET A 285 -12.66 0.44 34.47
CA MET A 285 -12.21 1.17 35.66
C MET A 285 -13.38 1.59 36.55
N LEU A 286 -14.49 2.07 35.93
CA LEU A 286 -15.70 2.43 36.66
C LEU A 286 -16.31 1.22 37.39
N ILE A 287 -16.39 0.06 36.71
CA ILE A 287 -16.90 -1.20 37.30
C ILE A 287 -16.02 -1.65 38.46
N ILE A 288 -14.70 -1.77 38.23
CA ILE A 288 -13.77 -2.28 39.24
C ILE A 288 -13.76 -1.36 40.48
N THR A 289 -13.72 -0.06 40.29
CA THR A 289 -13.71 0.91 41.40
C THR A 289 -15.02 0.88 42.19
N THR A 290 -16.18 0.74 41.48
CA THR A 290 -17.50 0.62 42.10
C THR A 290 -17.61 -0.68 42.92
N MET A 291 -17.11 -1.81 42.39
CA MET A 291 -17.08 -3.10 43.12
C MET A 291 -16.21 -3.06 44.35
N ARG A 292 -15.03 -2.43 44.24
CA ARG A 292 -14.05 -2.30 45.34
C ARG A 292 -14.42 -1.23 46.36
N GLY A 293 -15.48 -0.43 46.12
CA GLY A 293 -15.83 0.70 46.96
C GLY A 293 -14.81 1.84 46.92
N ILE A 294 -14.01 1.91 45.86
CA ILE A 294 -13.00 2.97 45.66
C ILE A 294 -13.68 4.19 45.04
N ASP A 295 -13.58 5.32 45.71
CA ASP A 295 -14.14 6.59 45.22
C ASP A 295 -13.05 7.36 44.44
N LEU A 296 -13.02 7.16 43.08
CA LEU A 296 -12.15 7.96 42.22
C LEU A 296 -12.88 9.24 41.81
N HIS A 297 -12.30 10.38 42.08
CA HIS A 297 -12.84 11.67 41.59
C HIS A 297 -12.77 11.73 40.04
N PRO A 298 -13.72 12.39 39.34
CA PRO A 298 -13.69 12.54 37.89
C PRO A 298 -12.37 13.08 37.34
N MET A 299 -11.71 13.99 38.05
CA MET A 299 -10.36 14.46 37.65
C MET A 299 -9.31 13.36 37.51
N ASN A 300 -9.45 12.26 38.27
CA ASN A 300 -8.53 11.13 38.13
C ASN A 300 -8.70 10.46 36.76
N TYR A 301 -9.94 10.40 36.23
CA TYR A 301 -10.20 9.89 34.88
C TYR A 301 -9.61 10.82 33.81
N PHE A 302 -9.57 12.13 34.03
CA PHE A 302 -8.87 13.06 33.14
C PHE A 302 -7.36 12.74 33.07
N PHE A 303 -6.69 12.53 34.22
CA PHE A 303 -5.26 12.16 34.23
C PHE A 303 -5.01 10.78 33.64
N LEU A 304 -5.94 9.82 33.81
CA LEU A 304 -5.88 8.53 33.14
C LEU A 304 -5.99 8.68 31.62
N ALA A 305 -6.92 9.51 31.15
CA ALA A 305 -7.03 9.83 29.72
C ALA A 305 -5.76 10.52 29.20
N ALA A 306 -5.20 11.45 29.94
CA ALA A 306 -3.94 12.11 29.56
C ALA A 306 -2.76 11.14 29.46
N ALA A 307 -2.64 10.20 30.42
CA ALA A 307 -1.64 9.15 30.34
C ALA A 307 -1.87 8.18 29.16
N PHE A 308 -3.13 7.91 28.83
CA PHE A 308 -3.52 7.14 27.68
C PHE A 308 -3.19 7.87 26.38
N PHE A 309 -3.46 9.19 26.32
CA PHE A 309 -3.15 10.05 25.20
C PHE A 309 -1.63 10.15 24.96
N SER A 310 -0.82 10.15 26.03
CA SER A 310 0.63 10.22 25.92
C SER A 310 1.23 9.07 25.11
N PHE A 311 0.61 7.88 25.14
CA PHE A 311 1.00 6.76 24.27
C PHE A 311 0.91 7.14 22.80
N HIS A 312 -0.24 7.68 22.38
CA HIS A 312 -0.50 8.01 20.98
C HIS A 312 0.35 9.18 20.51
N LEU A 313 0.52 10.18 21.35
CA LEU A 313 1.39 11.32 21.08
C LEU A 313 2.86 10.87 20.95
N LEU A 314 3.34 10.07 21.88
CA LEU A 314 4.71 9.56 21.85
C LEU A 314 4.92 8.63 20.66
N LEU A 315 3.97 7.74 20.37
CA LEU A 315 4.01 6.86 19.19
C LEU A 315 4.12 7.71 17.91
N ALA A 316 3.27 8.74 17.75
CA ALA A 316 3.25 9.60 16.58
C ALA A 316 4.60 10.28 16.30
N TYR A 317 5.30 10.72 17.33
CA TYR A 317 6.60 11.39 17.18
C TYR A 317 7.78 10.44 17.13
N LEU A 318 7.75 9.31 17.86
CA LEU A 318 8.86 8.35 17.85
C LEU A 318 8.98 7.59 16.54
N VAL A 319 7.87 7.35 15.83
CA VAL A 319 7.92 6.65 14.53
C VAL A 319 8.72 7.40 13.47
N ASP A 320 8.96 8.69 13.68
CA ASP A 320 9.80 9.53 12.82
C ASP A 320 11.31 9.25 12.99
N HIS A 321 11.68 8.70 14.12
CA HIS A 321 13.09 8.58 14.52
C HIS A 321 13.56 7.13 14.64
N ILE A 322 12.69 6.22 15.05
CA ILE A 322 13.01 4.81 15.30
C ILE A 322 11.97 3.88 14.68
N SER A 323 12.26 2.57 14.65
CA SER A 323 11.33 1.58 14.11
C SER A 323 9.98 1.60 14.83
N ILE A 324 8.89 1.35 14.10
CA ILE A 324 7.53 1.37 14.65
C ILE A 324 7.33 0.41 15.81
N HIS A 325 8.00 -0.74 15.81
CA HIS A 325 7.93 -1.70 16.92
C HIS A 325 8.61 -1.17 18.19
N ALA A 326 9.77 -0.53 18.04
CA ALA A 326 10.46 0.12 19.17
C ALA A 326 9.65 1.31 19.71
N SER A 327 9.11 2.16 18.81
CA SER A 327 8.24 3.28 19.17
C SER A 327 7.02 2.81 19.94
N PHE A 328 6.39 1.72 19.48
CA PHE A 328 5.22 1.12 20.14
C PHE A 328 5.56 0.59 21.55
N ALA A 329 6.67 -0.14 21.69
CA ALA A 329 7.11 -0.68 22.97
C ALA A 329 7.43 0.43 23.99
N ILE A 330 8.16 1.47 23.55
CA ILE A 330 8.51 2.61 24.43
C ILE A 330 7.24 3.38 24.83
N ALA A 331 6.36 3.71 23.89
CA ALA A 331 5.12 4.42 24.16
C ALA A 331 4.21 3.65 25.11
N SER A 332 4.13 2.30 24.95
CA SER A 332 3.38 1.42 25.84
C SER A 332 3.96 1.43 27.27
N ALA A 333 5.26 1.29 27.40
CA ALA A 333 5.93 1.27 28.69
C ALA A 333 5.73 2.60 29.44
N VAL A 334 5.91 3.73 28.75
CA VAL A 334 5.72 5.08 29.33
C VAL A 334 4.28 5.27 29.78
N SER A 335 3.29 4.94 28.96
CA SER A 335 1.87 5.13 29.31
C SER A 335 1.46 4.26 30.51
N VAL A 336 1.85 2.99 30.54
CA VAL A 336 1.59 2.11 31.68
C VAL A 336 2.28 2.63 32.96
N PHE A 337 3.54 3.08 32.83
CA PHE A 337 4.26 3.69 33.93
C PHE A 337 3.54 4.93 34.50
N LEU A 338 3.04 5.82 33.64
CA LEU A 338 2.31 7.02 34.06
C LEU A 338 1.04 6.66 34.84
N VAL A 339 0.23 5.71 34.33
CA VAL A 339 -1.01 5.26 35.02
C VAL A 339 -0.70 4.63 36.36
N VAL A 340 0.29 3.71 36.43
CA VAL A 340 0.68 3.04 37.68
C VAL A 340 1.24 4.04 38.69
N SER A 341 2.13 4.93 38.22
CA SER A 341 2.75 5.96 39.06
C SER A 341 1.69 6.91 39.66
N TYR A 342 0.72 7.33 38.85
CA TYR A 342 -0.34 8.21 39.33
C TYR A 342 -1.30 7.50 40.26
N LEU A 343 -1.86 6.36 39.90
CA LEU A 343 -2.84 5.63 40.73
C LEU A 343 -2.24 5.06 42.01
N ARG A 344 -0.94 4.82 42.05
CA ARG A 344 -0.23 4.46 43.30
C ARG A 344 -0.43 5.52 44.39
N LEU A 345 -0.43 6.81 43.99
CA LEU A 345 -0.61 7.92 44.93
C LEU A 345 -2.07 8.10 45.35
N VAL A 346 -3.02 7.78 44.44
CA VAL A 346 -4.45 8.02 44.66
C VAL A 346 -5.13 6.87 45.39
N VAL A 347 -4.83 5.62 45.02
CA VAL A 347 -5.54 4.42 45.51
C VAL A 347 -4.59 3.43 46.23
N GLY A 348 -3.32 3.47 45.87
CA GLY A 348 -2.29 2.57 46.40
C GLY A 348 -1.73 1.60 45.34
N ILE A 349 -0.52 1.07 45.68
CA ILE A 349 0.29 0.31 44.72
C ILE A 349 -0.37 -1.00 44.26
N ARG A 350 -1.08 -1.70 45.15
CA ARG A 350 -1.68 -3.02 44.81
C ARG A 350 -2.73 -2.89 43.71
N PHE A 351 -3.60 -1.91 43.83
CA PHE A 351 -4.61 -1.61 42.78
C PHE A 351 -3.95 -1.10 41.51
N ALA A 352 -3.03 -0.15 41.59
CA ALA A 352 -2.37 0.46 40.45
C ALA A 352 -1.59 -0.57 39.62
N SER A 353 -0.83 -1.48 40.27
CA SER A 353 0.04 -2.43 39.57
C SER A 353 -0.68 -3.69 39.04
N ARG A 354 -1.83 -4.06 39.58
CA ARG A 354 -2.54 -5.28 39.17
C ARG A 354 -3.76 -4.93 38.29
N GLU A 355 -4.75 -4.25 38.86
CA GLU A 355 -6.00 -4.01 38.18
C GLU A 355 -5.85 -2.93 37.12
N ALA A 356 -5.29 -1.76 37.44
CA ALA A 356 -5.17 -0.65 36.50
C ALA A 356 -4.13 -0.91 35.43
N ALA A 357 -2.97 -1.49 35.79
CA ALA A 357 -1.93 -1.84 34.83
C ALA A 357 -2.42 -2.92 33.84
N LEU A 358 -3.15 -3.95 34.32
CA LEU A 358 -3.72 -4.98 33.45
C LEU A 358 -4.78 -4.40 32.52
N ALA A 359 -5.68 -3.54 33.06
CA ALA A 359 -6.68 -2.87 32.22
C ALA A 359 -6.02 -1.99 31.14
N GLN A 360 -4.99 -1.23 31.51
CA GLN A 360 -4.21 -0.42 30.58
C GLN A 360 -3.51 -1.28 29.52
N PHE A 361 -2.90 -2.37 29.92
CA PHE A 361 -2.23 -3.29 29.01
C PHE A 361 -3.21 -3.89 27.99
N VAL A 362 -4.37 -4.37 28.44
CA VAL A 362 -5.38 -4.97 27.54
C VAL A 362 -5.97 -3.91 26.60
N TYR A 363 -6.48 -2.80 27.14
CA TYR A 363 -7.25 -1.84 26.35
C TYR A 363 -6.40 -0.80 25.64
N LEU A 364 -5.16 -0.57 26.02
CA LEU A 364 -4.25 0.27 25.24
C LEU A 364 -3.31 -0.57 24.40
N VAL A 365 -2.51 -1.43 25.03
CA VAL A 365 -1.41 -2.08 24.33
C VAL A 365 -1.90 -3.17 23.40
N MET A 366 -2.69 -4.15 23.89
CA MET A 366 -3.19 -5.23 23.03
C MET A 366 -4.18 -4.73 21.98
N PHE A 367 -5.07 -3.80 22.33
CA PHE A 367 -6.01 -3.20 21.40
C PHE A 367 -5.26 -2.47 20.26
N SER A 368 -4.28 -1.64 20.60
CA SER A 368 -3.47 -0.93 19.59
C SER A 368 -2.59 -1.88 18.78
N TYR A 369 -2.12 -2.98 19.38
CA TYR A 369 -1.33 -3.98 18.66
C TYR A 369 -2.13 -4.74 17.61
N ALA A 370 -3.46 -4.86 17.77
CA ALA A 370 -4.34 -5.47 16.74
C ALA A 370 -4.21 -4.80 15.36
N PHE A 371 -3.82 -3.53 15.30
CA PHE A 371 -3.62 -2.80 14.04
C PHE A 371 -2.38 -3.25 13.25
N PHE A 372 -1.45 -3.97 13.88
CA PHE A 372 -0.32 -4.60 13.19
C PHE A 372 -0.71 -5.86 12.42
N LEU A 373 -1.86 -6.46 12.73
CA LEU A 373 -2.38 -7.65 12.07
C LEU A 373 -3.09 -7.26 10.77
N LYS A 374 -2.36 -7.19 9.66
CA LYS A 374 -2.92 -6.88 8.34
C LYS A 374 -4.09 -7.83 8.01
N GLY A 375 -5.24 -7.29 7.59
CA GLY A 375 -6.43 -8.05 7.24
C GLY A 375 -7.26 -8.59 8.42
N PHE A 376 -6.69 -8.69 9.63
CA PHE A 376 -7.36 -9.25 10.80
C PHE A 376 -7.67 -8.24 11.90
N THR A 377 -7.36 -6.96 11.71
CA THR A 377 -7.56 -5.90 12.71
C THR A 377 -9.00 -5.88 13.24
N GLY A 378 -10.00 -5.84 12.34
CA GLY A 378 -11.40 -5.79 12.72
C GLY A 378 -11.85 -7.03 13.49
N LEU A 379 -11.42 -8.22 13.05
CA LEU A 379 -11.71 -9.48 13.74
C LEU A 379 -11.11 -9.53 15.14
N ALA A 380 -9.84 -9.13 15.29
CA ALA A 380 -9.15 -9.10 16.59
C ALA A 380 -9.84 -8.16 17.58
N ILE A 381 -10.21 -6.96 17.14
CA ILE A 381 -10.96 -5.99 17.95
C ILE A 381 -12.34 -6.53 18.33
N THR A 382 -13.07 -7.14 17.39
CA THR A 382 -14.39 -7.72 17.64
C THR A 382 -14.32 -8.86 18.67
N ILE A 383 -13.40 -9.80 18.51
CA ILE A 383 -13.18 -10.89 19.48
C ILE A 383 -12.82 -10.31 20.86
N GLY A 384 -11.91 -9.35 20.94
CA GLY A 384 -11.55 -8.69 22.19
C GLY A 384 -12.73 -8.00 22.86
N SER A 385 -13.59 -7.33 22.08
CA SER A 385 -14.80 -6.65 22.58
C SER A 385 -15.83 -7.65 23.11
N VAL A 386 -16.06 -8.75 22.39
CA VAL A 386 -17.00 -9.83 22.83
C VAL A 386 -16.49 -10.50 24.10
N LEU A 387 -15.21 -10.82 24.17
CA LEU A 387 -14.60 -11.37 25.40
C LEU A 387 -14.71 -10.40 26.58
N THR A 388 -14.48 -9.12 26.34
CA THR A 388 -14.66 -8.08 27.38
C THR A 388 -16.10 -8.07 27.87
N LEU A 389 -17.07 -8.03 26.95
CA LEU A 389 -18.49 -8.03 27.31
C LEU A 389 -18.84 -9.26 28.14
N PHE A 390 -18.40 -10.46 27.71
CA PHE A 390 -18.61 -11.70 28.43
C PHE A 390 -18.06 -11.63 29.86
N VAL A 391 -16.78 -11.23 30.01
CA VAL A 391 -16.14 -11.13 31.34
C VAL A 391 -16.89 -10.13 32.22
N VAL A 392 -17.22 -8.94 31.68
CA VAL A 392 -17.96 -7.92 32.43
C VAL A 392 -19.33 -8.44 32.85
N MET A 393 -20.08 -9.11 31.97
CA MET A 393 -21.38 -9.70 32.31
C MET A 393 -21.26 -10.73 33.43
N GLN A 394 -20.26 -11.63 33.39
CA GLN A 394 -20.05 -12.63 34.43
C GLN A 394 -19.69 -11.99 35.79
N VAL A 395 -18.82 -10.98 35.77
CA VAL A 395 -18.38 -10.29 36.98
C VAL A 395 -19.50 -9.44 37.59
N THR A 396 -20.31 -8.79 36.76
CA THR A 396 -21.33 -7.84 37.19
C THR A 396 -22.71 -8.46 37.40
N GLY A 397 -22.95 -9.67 36.88
CA GLY A 397 -24.27 -10.35 36.92
C GLY A 397 -24.82 -10.63 38.32
N ARG A 398 -23.94 -10.68 39.33
CA ARG A 398 -24.33 -10.88 40.75
C ARG A 398 -24.42 -9.57 41.54
N ILE A 399 -24.20 -8.41 40.89
CA ILE A 399 -24.22 -7.11 41.56
C ILE A 399 -25.64 -6.58 41.62
N ARG A 400 -26.11 -6.24 42.84
CA ARG A 400 -27.35 -5.52 43.04
C ARG A 400 -27.11 -4.02 42.80
N TRP A 401 -27.29 -3.59 41.57
CA TRP A 401 -27.01 -2.21 41.17
C TRP A 401 -27.83 -1.19 41.91
N ALA A 402 -29.11 -1.49 42.24
CA ALA A 402 -29.97 -0.59 43.01
C ALA A 402 -29.37 -0.22 44.38
N GLU A 403 -28.76 -1.17 45.07
CA GLU A 403 -28.11 -0.94 46.36
C GLU A 403 -26.82 -0.10 46.23
N LYS A 404 -26.06 -0.33 45.15
CA LYS A 404 -24.82 0.42 44.88
C LYS A 404 -25.07 1.85 44.42
N PHE A 405 -26.23 2.10 43.80
CA PHE A 405 -26.64 3.46 43.35
C PHE A 405 -27.53 4.20 44.35
N ALA A 406 -28.01 3.53 45.43
CA ALA A 406 -28.77 4.17 46.46
C ALA A 406 -27.99 5.33 47.14
N VAL A 407 -28.61 6.49 47.21
CA VAL A 407 -28.06 7.68 47.91
C VAL A 407 -28.06 7.30 49.41
N LYS A 408 -26.89 7.26 50.08
CA LYS A 408 -26.85 7.17 51.53
C LYS A 408 -27.63 8.35 52.11
N PRO A 409 -28.66 8.11 52.98
CA PRO A 409 -29.31 9.21 53.66
C PRO A 409 -28.27 9.99 54.46
N PRO A 410 -28.42 11.32 54.62
CA PRO A 410 -27.52 12.08 55.48
C PRO A 410 -27.59 11.50 56.89
N ALA A 411 -26.41 11.35 57.52
CA ALA A 411 -26.34 10.92 58.91
C ALA A 411 -27.18 11.88 59.73
N GLU A 412 -28.25 11.36 60.34
CA GLU A 412 -29.04 12.11 61.33
C GLU A 412 -28.08 12.57 62.42
N THR A 413 -27.93 13.85 62.56
CA THR A 413 -27.28 14.49 63.67
C THR A 413 -28.06 14.06 64.91
N ALA A 414 -27.53 13.14 65.67
CA ALA A 414 -28.03 12.83 66.99
C ALA A 414 -27.92 14.13 67.81
N ALA A 415 -28.99 14.94 67.76
CA ALA A 415 -29.15 16.08 68.64
C ALA A 415 -29.46 15.55 70.01
N THR A 416 -28.54 15.77 70.84
CA THR A 416 -28.58 15.77 72.31
C THR A 416 -29.97 16.14 72.86
N GLU A 417 -30.66 15.17 73.41
CA GLU A 417 -31.60 15.45 74.48
C GLU A 417 -30.92 15.10 75.77
N MET A 418 -30.34 16.10 76.39
CA MET A 418 -30.17 16.13 77.81
C MET A 418 -31.16 17.12 78.36
N ARG A 419 -32.16 16.60 79.04
CA ARG A 419 -32.75 17.17 80.27
C ARG A 419 -33.18 16.07 81.18
#